data_53d92a9f65a62aa225d4fd1096a7bb14
#
_entry.id   53d92a9f65a62aa225d4fd1096a7bb14
#
_cell.length_a   1.000
_cell.length_b   1.000
_cell.length_c   1.000
_cell.angle_alpha   90.00
_cell.angle_beta   90.00
_cell.angle_gamma   90.00
#
_symmetry.space_group_name_H-M   'P 1'
#
loop_
_entity.id
_entity.type
_entity.pdbx_description
1 polymer ?
#
loop_
_entity_poly.entity_id
_entity_poly.type
_entity_poly.pdbx_seq_one_letter_code
_entity_poly.pdbx_strand_id
1 'polypeptide(L)'
;MKLQPLLRRMTLGAALCLGSLGAAHAQMNYPMGSLQGLATFGAFPSVSINCTDYTLGPGARVISPQNRIIPRNQLNGLQAPVVFQTDAMGNVFRVWLVSDSTASQLQLPKAPGQCGLFFSN
;
A
#
# COMPACT_ATOMS: atom_id res chain seq x y z
N MET A 1 -13.79 0.78 -66.83
CA MET A 1 -13.69 0.84 -66.27
C MET A 1 -13.28 0.80 -65.26
N LYS A 2 -13.22 0.87 -64.97
CA LYS A 2 -12.97 0.91 -64.12
C LYS A 2 -12.84 0.88 -62.97
N LEU A 3 -12.78 0.88 -62.59
CA LEU A 3 -12.70 0.88 -61.63
C LEU A 3 -12.48 0.71 -60.56
N GLN A 4 -12.38 0.71 -60.17
CA GLN A 4 -12.26 0.56 -59.24
C GLN A 4 -11.81 0.50 -58.25
N PRO A 5 -11.71 0.60 -58.28
CA PRO A 5 -11.25 0.46 -57.41
C PRO A 5 -11.09 0.73 -56.39
N LEU A 6 -11.23 0.91 -56.13
CA LEU A 6 -11.10 1.15 -55.21
C LEU A 6 -11.08 0.84 -54.14
N LEU A 7 -11.29 0.66 -54.10
CA LEU A 7 -11.36 0.33 -53.19
C LEU A 7 -10.79 0.12 -52.26
N ARG A 8 -10.65 0.13 -52.30
CA ARG A 8 -10.13 -0.19 -51.52
C ARG A 8 -9.66 0.10 -50.60
N ARG A 9 -9.64 0.36 -50.32
CA ARG A 9 -9.17 0.65 -49.52
C ARG A 9 -9.21 0.58 -48.44
N MET A 10 -9.42 0.68 -47.99
CA MET A 10 -9.49 0.67 -46.98
C MET A 10 -9.03 0.21 -46.05
N THR A 11 -8.94 0.08 -45.74
CA THR A 11 -8.62 -0.35 -44.93
C THR A 11 -8.16 -0.24 -43.91
N LEU A 12 -8.02 -0.16 -43.47
CA LEU A 12 -7.60 -0.07 -42.58
C LEU A 12 -7.44 -0.04 -41.48
N GLY A 13 -7.42 -0.01 -41.01
CA GLY A 13 -7.28 0.11 -40.09
C GLY A 13 -7.07 -0.16 -39.03
N ALA A 14 -6.99 -0.22 -38.65
CA ALA A 14 -6.90 -0.41 -37.78
C ALA A 14 -6.44 -0.56 -36.68
N ALA A 15 -6.39 -0.60 -36.27
CA ALA A 15 -6.04 -0.81 -35.37
C ALA A 15 -5.55 -0.63 -34.35
N LEU A 16 -5.44 -0.61 -33.88
CA LEU A 16 -4.96 -0.44 -33.03
C LEU A 16 -5.08 -0.36 -31.85
N CYS A 17 -5.18 -0.40 -31.42
CA CYS A 17 -5.38 -0.27 -30.44
C CYS A 17 -4.79 -0.67 -29.49
N LEU A 18 -4.54 -0.72 -29.11
CA LEU A 18 -4.03 -1.10 -28.35
C LEU A 18 -3.73 -0.89 -27.27
N GLY A 19 -3.53 -0.96 -26.84
CA GLY A 19 -3.19 -0.88 -26.02
C GLY A 19 -2.96 -0.65 -25.00
N SER A 20 -2.90 -0.52 -24.52
CA SER A 20 -2.74 -0.07 -23.60
C SER A 20 -2.94 -0.53 -22.53
N LEU A 21 -3.08 -0.63 -22.07
CA LEU A 21 -3.31 -0.95 -21.15
C LEU A 21 -2.70 -1.20 -20.17
N GLY A 22 -2.38 -1.38 -19.97
CA GLY A 22 -1.78 -1.90 -19.17
C GLY A 22 -1.65 -1.44 -17.92
N ALA A 23 -1.51 -0.85 -17.54
CA ALA A 23 -1.25 -0.37 -16.46
C ALA A 23 -2.09 -0.53 -15.46
N ALA A 24 -2.59 -1.40 -15.32
CA ALA A 24 -3.41 -1.54 -14.41
C ALA A 24 -2.80 -1.70 -13.20
N HIS A 25 -2.43 -0.89 -12.53
CA HIS A 25 -1.99 -1.15 -11.35
C HIS A 25 -3.04 -1.24 -10.48
N ALA A 26 -3.17 -2.18 -9.80
CA ALA A 26 -4.08 -2.28 -8.84
C ALA A 26 -3.69 -1.43 -7.75
N GLN A 27 -4.02 -0.27 -7.71
CA GLN A 27 -3.74 0.43 -6.63
C GLN A 27 -4.67 0.16 -5.57
N MET A 28 -4.29 -0.23 -4.41
CA MET A 28 -5.18 -0.41 -3.34
C MET A 28 -5.60 0.92 -2.85
N ASN A 29 -6.86 1.09 -2.67
CA ASN A 29 -7.39 2.32 -2.13
C ASN A 29 -7.51 2.18 -0.64
N TYR A 30 -6.74 2.92 0.08
CA TYR A 30 -6.81 2.92 1.53
C TYR A 30 -7.78 4.00 1.99
N PRO A 31 -8.44 3.80 3.13
CA PRO A 31 -9.39 4.79 3.60
C PRO A 31 -8.75 6.14 3.86
N MET A 32 -9.58 7.16 3.81
CA MET A 32 -9.11 8.49 4.10
C MET A 32 -8.54 8.55 5.51
N GLY A 33 -7.51 9.30 5.69
CA GLY A 33 -6.84 9.37 6.98
C GLY A 33 -5.79 8.31 7.18
N SER A 34 -5.53 7.47 6.21
CA SER A 34 -4.48 6.47 6.34
C SER A 34 -3.11 7.12 6.22
N LEU A 35 -2.17 6.60 7.00
CA LEU A 35 -0.80 7.05 6.98
C LEU A 35 0.10 5.88 6.62
N GLN A 36 1.30 6.17 6.14
CA GLN A 36 2.26 5.11 5.89
C GLN A 36 3.48 5.28 6.77
N GLY A 37 4.14 4.21 7.05
CA GLY A 37 5.34 4.23 7.86
C GLY A 37 5.99 2.88 7.94
N LEU A 38 7.08 2.81 8.68
CA LEU A 38 7.79 1.55 8.92
C LEU A 38 7.48 1.10 10.32
N ALA A 39 6.87 -0.04 10.45
CA ALA A 39 6.41 -0.54 11.73
C ALA A 39 7.32 -1.62 12.28
N THR A 40 7.51 -1.59 13.57
CA THR A 40 8.16 -2.66 14.32
C THR A 40 7.19 -3.06 15.43
N PHE A 41 6.75 -4.29 15.40
CA PHE A 41 5.79 -4.76 16.37
C PHE A 41 6.50 -5.36 17.56
N GLY A 42 6.11 -4.96 18.76
CA GLY A 42 6.56 -5.61 19.96
C GLY A 42 5.50 -6.55 20.47
N ALA A 43 5.59 -6.86 21.74
CA ALA A 43 4.55 -7.69 22.35
C ALA A 43 3.25 -6.89 22.33
N PHE A 44 2.18 -7.55 21.90
CA PHE A 44 0.88 -6.90 21.82
C PHE A 44 0.57 -6.25 23.17
N PRO A 45 0.12 -5.00 23.18
CA PRO A 45 -0.33 -4.21 22.05
C PRO A 45 0.67 -3.15 21.57
N SER A 46 1.92 -3.34 21.79
CA SER A 46 2.92 -2.33 21.45
C SER A 46 3.32 -2.40 20.01
N VAL A 47 3.41 -1.25 19.37
CA VAL A 47 3.93 -1.14 18.03
C VAL A 47 4.63 0.20 17.91
N SER A 48 5.73 0.23 17.18
CA SER A 48 6.45 1.46 16.91
C SER A 48 6.36 1.71 15.42
N ILE A 49 5.94 2.88 15.03
CA ILE A 49 5.86 3.22 13.62
C ILE A 49 6.67 4.48 13.41
N ASN A 50 7.65 4.40 12.54
CA ASN A 50 8.62 5.46 12.33
C ASN A 50 9.27 5.86 13.67
N CYS A 51 9.54 4.85 14.49
CA CYS A 51 10.15 5.02 15.81
C CYS A 51 9.33 5.87 16.77
N THR A 52 8.06 5.99 16.50
CA THR A 52 7.12 6.61 17.43
C THR A 52 6.25 5.53 18.01
N ASP A 53 6.10 5.52 19.30
CA ASP A 53 5.37 4.46 19.99
C ASP A 53 3.87 4.65 19.84
N TYR A 54 3.21 3.57 19.50
CA TYR A 54 1.76 3.54 19.43
C TYR A 54 1.26 2.31 20.16
N THR A 55 -0.02 2.32 20.43
CA THR A 55 -0.69 1.18 21.05
C THR A 55 -1.74 0.67 20.08
N LEU A 56 -1.76 -0.65 19.89
CA LEU A 56 -2.82 -1.25 19.11
C LEU A 56 -4.08 -1.28 19.95
N GLY A 57 -5.15 -0.82 19.40
CA GLY A 57 -6.43 -0.82 20.10
C GLY A 57 -6.96 -2.22 20.30
N PRO A 58 -7.98 -2.39 21.12
CA PRO A 58 -8.46 -3.73 21.46
C PRO A 58 -9.00 -4.50 20.28
N GLY A 59 -9.56 -3.84 19.31
CA GLY A 59 -10.04 -4.56 18.13
C GLY A 59 -9.14 -4.39 16.93
N ALA A 60 -7.88 -4.05 17.15
CA ALA A 60 -6.98 -3.78 16.04
C ALA A 60 -6.75 -5.00 15.18
N ARG A 61 -6.63 -4.78 13.89
CA ARG A 61 -6.35 -5.84 12.95
C ARG A 61 -5.10 -5.52 12.18
N VAL A 62 -4.24 -6.50 12.05
CA VAL A 62 -3.04 -6.39 11.24
C VAL A 62 -3.24 -7.34 10.06
N ILE A 63 -3.16 -6.80 8.86
CA ILE A 63 -3.50 -7.52 7.64
C ILE A 63 -2.25 -7.69 6.81
N SER A 64 -2.00 -8.90 6.36
CA SER A 64 -0.81 -9.20 5.58
C SER A 64 -0.96 -8.71 4.14
N PRO A 65 0.13 -8.68 3.38
CA PRO A 65 0.01 -8.30 1.96
C PRO A 65 -0.89 -9.23 1.18
N GLN A 66 -1.13 -10.45 1.68
CA GLN A 66 -2.04 -11.37 1.03
C GLN A 66 -3.46 -11.23 1.55
N ASN A 67 -3.72 -10.15 2.26
CA ASN A 67 -5.06 -9.82 2.75
C ASN A 67 -5.56 -10.81 3.80
N ARG A 68 -4.67 -11.26 4.66
CA ARG A 68 -5.03 -12.17 5.73
C ARG A 68 -4.73 -11.53 7.06
N ILE A 69 -5.55 -11.80 8.05
CA ILE A 69 -5.33 -11.27 9.38
C ILE A 69 -4.19 -12.03 10.04
N ILE A 70 -3.24 -11.30 10.60
CA ILE A 70 -2.11 -11.90 11.30
C ILE A 70 -2.48 -11.99 12.78
N PRO A 71 -2.42 -13.19 13.36
CA PRO A 71 -2.77 -13.33 14.77
C PRO A 71 -1.82 -12.58 15.68
N ARG A 72 -2.32 -12.18 16.83
CA ARG A 72 -1.52 -11.39 17.76
C ARG A 72 -0.22 -12.08 18.16
N ASN A 73 -0.27 -13.38 18.33
CA ASN A 73 0.91 -14.09 18.77
C ASN A 73 1.99 -14.20 17.70
N GLN A 74 1.71 -13.71 16.49
CA GLN A 74 2.70 -13.73 15.44
C GLN A 74 3.23 -12.34 15.13
N LEU A 75 2.85 -11.35 15.90
CA LEU A 75 3.26 -9.99 15.60
C LEU A 75 4.61 -9.63 16.21
N ASN A 76 4.93 -10.17 17.36
CA ASN A 76 6.11 -9.72 18.09
C ASN A 76 7.38 -9.91 17.25
N GLY A 77 8.11 -8.84 17.06
CA GLY A 77 9.33 -8.87 16.27
C GLY A 77 9.15 -8.62 14.79
N LEU A 78 7.92 -8.49 14.34
CA LEU A 78 7.67 -8.29 12.93
C LEU A 78 7.99 -6.85 12.53
N GLN A 79 8.71 -6.69 11.46
CA GLN A 79 9.01 -5.37 10.92
C GLN A 79 8.59 -5.31 9.49
N ALA A 80 7.93 -4.25 9.11
CA ALA A 80 7.48 -4.12 7.73
C ALA A 80 6.98 -2.71 7.46
N PRO A 81 7.00 -2.29 6.20
CA PRO A 81 6.29 -1.07 5.83
C PRO A 81 4.80 -1.31 5.98
N VAL A 82 4.10 -0.32 6.45
CA VAL A 82 2.67 -0.45 6.72
C VAL A 82 1.90 0.79 6.28
N VAL A 83 0.63 0.57 6.06
CA VAL A 83 -0.37 1.64 6.00
C VAL A 83 -1.26 1.42 7.21
N PHE A 84 -1.58 2.45 7.95
CA PHE A 84 -2.33 2.27 9.17
C PHE A 84 -3.28 3.43 9.42
N GLN A 85 -4.24 3.17 10.30
CA GLN A 85 -5.18 4.18 10.74
C GLN A 85 -5.23 4.20 12.25
N THR A 86 -5.43 5.39 12.80
CA THR A 86 -5.59 5.54 14.24
C THR A 86 -7.01 5.97 14.53
N ASP A 87 -7.46 5.66 15.73
CA ASP A 87 -8.78 6.09 16.18
C ASP A 87 -8.68 7.47 16.83
N ALA A 88 -9.78 7.94 17.36
CA ALA A 88 -9.83 9.28 17.93
C ALA A 88 -8.92 9.44 19.13
N MET A 89 -8.56 8.33 19.78
CA MET A 89 -7.67 8.39 20.92
C MET A 89 -6.21 8.17 20.55
N GLY A 90 -5.94 8.07 19.28
CA GLY A 90 -4.56 7.85 18.84
C GLY A 90 -4.11 6.41 18.83
N ASN A 91 -4.98 5.48 19.14
CA ASN A 91 -4.61 4.07 19.06
C ASN A 91 -4.69 3.58 17.65
N VAL A 92 -3.79 2.68 17.28
CA VAL A 92 -3.82 2.10 15.94
C VAL A 92 -4.88 1.02 15.91
N PHE A 93 -5.80 1.10 14.98
CA PHE A 93 -6.86 0.10 14.93
C PHE A 93 -6.85 -0.74 13.65
N ARG A 94 -6.13 -0.33 12.64
CA ARG A 94 -6.03 -1.13 11.43
C ARG A 94 -4.68 -0.91 10.80
N VAL A 95 -4.03 -2.00 10.44
CA VAL A 95 -2.70 -1.94 9.84
C VAL A 95 -2.68 -2.88 8.65
N TRP A 96 -2.20 -2.41 7.52
CA TRP A 96 -1.95 -3.24 6.36
C TRP A 96 -0.46 -3.31 6.13
N LEU A 97 0.09 -4.52 6.17
CA LEU A 97 1.49 -4.68 5.82
C LEU A 97 1.59 -4.63 4.30
N VAL A 98 2.58 -3.95 3.80
CA VAL A 98 2.78 -3.84 2.37
C VAL A 98 4.19 -4.29 2.02
N SER A 99 4.40 -4.65 0.76
CA SER A 99 5.73 -5.03 0.33
C SER A 99 6.58 -3.78 0.17
N ASP A 100 7.88 -3.97 0.11
CA ASP A 100 8.78 -2.83 -0.07
C ASP A 100 8.50 -2.12 -1.38
N SER A 101 8.22 -2.85 -2.43
CA SER A 101 7.96 -2.22 -3.70
C SER A 101 6.66 -1.42 -3.67
N THR A 102 5.65 -1.93 -2.98
CA THR A 102 4.41 -1.20 -2.83
C THR A 102 4.65 0.04 -1.98
N ALA A 103 5.41 -0.10 -0.92
CA ALA A 103 5.67 1.03 -0.04
C ALA A 103 6.32 2.19 -0.78
N SER A 104 7.22 1.89 -1.68
CA SER A 104 7.91 2.95 -2.39
C SER A 104 7.01 3.65 -3.41
N GLN A 105 5.88 3.07 -3.73
CA GLN A 105 4.96 3.67 -4.68
C GLN A 105 3.77 4.33 -4.02
N LEU A 106 3.64 4.20 -2.72
CA LEU A 106 2.51 4.80 -2.03
C LEU A 106 2.67 6.31 -1.97
N GLN A 107 1.56 6.99 -2.10
CA GLN A 107 1.56 8.43 -2.02
C GLN A 107 0.73 8.91 -0.86
N LEU A 108 0.72 8.16 0.21
CA LEU A 108 0.00 8.53 1.40
C LEU A 108 0.88 9.41 2.28
N PRO A 109 0.26 10.20 3.14
CA PRO A 109 1.06 10.97 4.10
C PRO A 109 1.84 10.04 4.99
N LYS A 110 3.02 10.45 5.37
CA LYS A 110 3.86 9.64 6.22
C LYS A 110 3.56 9.90 7.66
N ALA A 111 3.63 8.86 8.47
CA ALA A 111 3.47 9.01 9.90
C ALA A 111 4.59 9.88 10.44
N PRO A 112 4.32 10.61 11.50
CA PRO A 112 5.37 11.43 12.10
C PRO A 112 6.47 10.56 12.69
N GLY A 113 7.63 11.13 12.84
CA GLY A 113 8.77 10.44 13.42
C GLY A 113 9.73 9.95 12.37
N GLN A 114 10.94 9.75 12.78
CA GLN A 114 11.99 9.26 11.91
C GLN A 114 12.84 8.31 12.69
N CYS A 115 13.04 7.14 12.13
CA CYS A 115 13.96 6.19 12.72
C CYS A 115 15.34 6.45 12.22
N GLY A 116 16.28 6.04 13.01
CA GLY A 116 17.64 6.01 12.52
C GLY A 116 18.29 7.34 12.36
N LEU A 117 17.66 8.35 12.89
CA LEU A 117 18.21 9.61 12.73
C LEU A 117 19.57 9.68 13.30
N PHE A 118 19.78 9.08 14.40
CA PHE A 118 21.04 9.09 14.96
C PHE A 118 21.86 8.05 14.46
N PHE A 119 21.29 7.02 13.95
CA PHE A 119 22.01 5.91 13.59
C PHE A 119 22.37 5.95 12.24
N SER A 120 21.80 6.81 11.51
CA SER A 120 22.10 6.79 10.13
C SER A 120 23.44 7.32 9.93
N ASN A 121 24.12 7.56 10.90
CA ASN A 121 25.41 7.98 10.68
C ASN A 121 26.40 7.04 10.60
#